data_3d2634fed556a77d418ff20a579eae59
#
_entry.id   3d2634fed556a77d418ff20a579eae59
#
_cell.length_a   1.000
_cell.length_b   1.000
_cell.length_c   1.000
_cell.angle_alpha   90.00
_cell.angle_beta   90.00
_cell.angle_gamma   90.00
#
_symmetry.space_group_name_H-M   'P 1'
#
loop_
_entity.id
_entity.type
_entity.pdbx_description
1 polymer ?
#
loop_
_entity_poly.entity_id
_entity_poly.type
_entity_poly.pdbx_seq_one_letter_code
_entity_poly.pdbx_strand_id
1 'polypeptide(L)'
;MADENLHAKHRARMQERVERDGLDSLAEHEALEYLLFLSIPRADTNALAHRLIQHFGDFCKVLETEPEELMQVEGVGPKSARLISTVMACSRYYLSLIHISE
;
A
#
# COMPACT_ATOMS: atom_id res chain seq x y z
N MET A 1 5.64 7.12 -22.60
CA MET A 1 5.54 8.57 -22.34
C MET A 1 4.12 9.00 -21.97
N ALA A 2 3.13 8.69 -22.80
CA ALA A 2 1.74 8.99 -22.45
C ALA A 2 1.32 8.26 -21.17
N ASP A 3 1.78 7.02 -20.99
CA ASP A 3 1.46 6.23 -19.81
C ASP A 3 2.06 6.81 -18.53
N GLU A 4 3.28 7.32 -18.60
CA GLU A 4 3.93 7.95 -17.45
C GLU A 4 3.17 9.20 -17.00
N ASN A 5 2.69 10.00 -17.95
CA ASN A 5 1.90 11.19 -17.65
C ASN A 5 0.56 10.83 -17.01
N LEU A 6 -0.07 9.77 -17.51
CA LEU A 6 -1.34 9.31 -16.96
C LEU A 6 -1.16 8.79 -15.55
N HIS A 7 -0.10 8.02 -15.30
CA HIS A 7 0.18 7.50 -13.96
C HIS A 7 0.51 8.63 -12.99
N ALA A 8 1.29 9.62 -13.44
CA ALA A 8 1.64 10.75 -12.59
C ALA A 8 0.40 11.55 -12.20
N LYS A 9 -0.50 11.78 -13.15
CA LYS A 9 -1.75 12.51 -12.89
C LYS A 9 -2.67 11.72 -11.96
N HIS A 10 -2.74 10.42 -12.15
CA HIS A 10 -3.54 9.54 -11.30
C HIS A 10 -3.01 9.57 -9.86
N ARG A 11 -1.70 9.47 -9.70
CA ARG A 11 -1.08 9.50 -8.37
C ARG A 11 -1.30 10.84 -7.68
N ALA A 12 -1.17 11.93 -8.43
CA ALA A 12 -1.38 13.27 -7.89
C ALA A 12 -2.82 13.44 -7.40
N ARG A 13 -3.79 12.96 -8.16
CA ARG A 13 -5.19 13.05 -7.77
C ARG A 13 -5.51 12.21 -6.55
N MET A 14 -4.93 11.02 -6.47
CA MET A 14 -5.11 10.17 -5.31
C MET A 14 -4.50 10.79 -4.06
N GLN A 15 -3.32 11.38 -4.21
CA GLN A 15 -2.64 12.07 -3.13
C GLN A 15 -3.46 13.25 -2.61
N GLU A 16 -4.02 14.05 -3.52
CA GLU A 16 -4.92 15.15 -3.17
C GLU A 16 -6.13 14.65 -2.39
N ARG A 17 -6.70 13.55 -2.84
CA ARG A 17 -7.87 12.97 -2.19
C ARG A 17 -7.55 12.53 -0.77
N VAL A 18 -6.39 11.90 -0.58
CA VAL A 18 -5.96 11.49 0.76
C VAL A 18 -5.74 12.70 1.66
N GLU A 19 -5.11 13.75 1.14
CA GLU A 19 -4.87 14.97 1.91
C GLU A 19 -6.16 15.67 2.30
N ARG A 20 -7.15 15.67 1.42
CA ARG A 20 -8.41 16.33 1.65
C ARG A 20 -9.36 15.50 2.51
N ASP A 21 -9.50 14.22 2.22
CA ASP A 21 -10.54 13.37 2.80
C ASP A 21 -10.03 12.27 3.71
N GLY A 22 -8.71 12.04 3.75
CA GLY A 22 -8.11 10.99 4.57
C GLY A 22 -7.95 9.68 3.82
N LEU A 23 -7.05 8.83 4.34
CA LEU A 23 -6.77 7.54 3.72
C LEU A 23 -7.98 6.61 3.72
N ASP A 24 -8.79 6.70 4.77
CA ASP A 24 -9.98 5.86 4.92
C ASP A 24 -11.10 6.21 3.94
N SER A 25 -10.96 7.30 3.17
CA SER A 25 -11.88 7.60 2.08
C SER A 25 -11.66 6.72 0.86
N LEU A 26 -10.52 6.02 0.81
CA LEU A 26 -10.17 5.16 -0.32
C LEU A 26 -10.71 3.75 -0.13
N ALA A 27 -11.03 3.09 -1.24
CA ALA A 27 -11.33 1.66 -1.21
C ALA A 27 -10.05 0.89 -0.86
N GLU A 28 -10.20 -0.37 -0.43
CA GLU A 28 -9.04 -1.15 0.02
C GLU A 28 -7.94 -1.25 -1.02
N HIS A 29 -8.30 -1.53 -2.28
CA HIS A 29 -7.29 -1.63 -3.33
C HIS A 29 -6.64 -0.27 -3.63
N GLU A 30 -7.38 0.83 -3.45
CA GLU A 30 -6.83 2.17 -3.63
C GLU A 30 -5.86 2.53 -2.51
N ALA A 31 -6.20 2.17 -1.28
CA ALA A 31 -5.32 2.40 -0.14
C ALA A 31 -4.02 1.65 -0.30
N LEU A 32 -4.10 0.41 -0.77
CA LEU A 32 -2.91 -0.39 -1.02
C LEU A 32 -2.10 0.20 -2.17
N GLU A 33 -2.76 0.65 -3.23
CA GLU A 33 -2.09 1.31 -4.34
C GLU A 33 -1.33 2.55 -3.87
N TYR A 34 -1.95 3.33 -2.99
CA TYR A 34 -1.32 4.53 -2.44
C TYR A 34 -0.04 4.18 -1.69
N LEU A 35 -0.06 3.12 -0.89
CA LEU A 35 1.14 2.64 -0.21
C LEU A 35 2.23 2.23 -1.20
N LEU A 36 1.85 1.56 -2.27
CA LEU A 36 2.80 1.10 -3.28
C LEU A 36 3.48 2.26 -4.02
N PHE A 37 2.82 3.43 -4.08
CA PHE A 37 3.45 4.62 -4.65
C PHE A 37 4.79 4.93 -3.99
N LEU A 38 4.90 4.63 -2.71
CA LEU A 38 6.09 4.98 -1.93
C LEU A 38 7.29 4.10 -2.27
N SER A 39 7.05 2.91 -2.79
CA SER A 39 8.13 1.97 -3.12
C SER A 39 8.32 1.76 -4.61
N ILE A 40 7.34 2.11 -5.42
CA ILE A 40 7.36 1.89 -6.86
C ILE A 40 7.11 3.22 -7.57
N PRO A 41 8.19 3.88 -8.05
CA PRO A 41 8.03 5.22 -8.63
C PRO A 41 7.37 5.23 -10.00
N ARG A 42 7.50 4.16 -10.78
CA ARG A 42 7.01 4.14 -12.16
C ARG A 42 6.46 2.78 -12.55
N ALA A 43 5.22 2.51 -12.22
CA ALA A 43 4.60 1.26 -12.64
C ALA A 43 3.11 1.37 -12.42
N ASP A 44 2.38 0.41 -12.96
CA ASP A 44 0.95 0.29 -12.74
C ASP A 44 0.70 -0.35 -11.38
N THR A 45 0.68 0.47 -10.34
CA THR A 45 0.44 0.00 -8.99
C THR A 45 -1.01 -0.39 -8.76
N ASN A 46 -1.92 0.07 -9.61
CA ASN A 46 -3.32 -0.35 -9.54
C ASN A 46 -3.46 -1.85 -9.80
N ALA A 47 -2.84 -2.34 -10.88
CA ALA A 47 -2.89 -3.76 -11.21
C ALA A 47 -2.24 -4.60 -10.11
N LEU A 48 -1.11 -4.13 -9.57
CA LEU A 48 -0.43 -4.84 -8.52
C LEU A 48 -1.26 -4.90 -7.23
N ALA A 49 -1.91 -3.79 -6.87
CA ALA A 49 -2.78 -3.75 -5.70
C ALA A 49 -3.92 -4.76 -5.83
N HIS A 50 -4.53 -4.83 -7.00
CA HIS A 50 -5.60 -5.81 -7.25
C HIS A 50 -5.08 -7.24 -7.14
N ARG A 51 -3.88 -7.53 -7.68
CA ARG A 51 -3.30 -8.87 -7.59
C ARG A 51 -3.05 -9.28 -6.14
N LEU A 52 -2.54 -8.35 -5.34
CA LEU A 52 -2.26 -8.63 -3.93
C LEU A 52 -3.55 -8.95 -3.17
N ILE A 53 -4.58 -8.14 -3.33
CA ILE A 53 -5.84 -8.38 -2.65
C ILE A 53 -6.48 -9.67 -3.12
N GLN A 54 -6.41 -9.94 -4.42
CA GLN A 54 -6.95 -11.17 -4.98
C GLN A 54 -6.23 -12.40 -4.43
N HIS A 55 -4.91 -12.31 -4.28
CA HIS A 55 -4.10 -13.44 -3.82
C HIS A 55 -4.30 -13.71 -2.34
N PHE A 56 -4.35 -12.69 -1.50
CA PHE A 56 -4.39 -12.86 -0.05
C PHE A 56 -5.77 -12.67 0.56
N GLY A 57 -6.70 -12.07 -0.15
CA GLY A 57 -8.09 -11.95 0.26
C GLY A 57 -8.59 -10.54 0.47
N ASP A 58 -7.91 -9.75 1.30
CA ASP A 58 -8.31 -8.38 1.56
C ASP A 58 -7.09 -7.55 2.02
N PHE A 59 -7.33 -6.27 2.25
CA PHE A 59 -6.29 -5.34 2.67
C PHE A 59 -5.62 -5.77 3.98
N CYS A 60 -6.42 -6.20 4.95
CA CYS A 60 -5.88 -6.62 6.24
C CYS A 60 -4.94 -7.82 6.09
N LYS A 61 -5.34 -8.79 5.29
CA LYS A 61 -4.52 -9.99 5.07
C LYS A 61 -3.22 -9.66 4.35
N VAL A 62 -3.26 -8.72 3.40
CA VAL A 62 -2.04 -8.28 2.74
C VAL A 62 -1.07 -7.69 3.75
N LEU A 63 -1.54 -6.81 4.62
CA LEU A 63 -0.69 -6.16 5.62
C LEU A 63 -0.14 -7.14 6.66
N GLU A 64 -0.87 -8.23 6.92
CA GLU A 64 -0.46 -9.24 7.90
C GLU A 64 0.45 -10.31 7.34
N THR A 65 0.67 -10.31 6.02
CA THR A 65 1.46 -11.33 5.36
C THR A 65 2.95 -11.06 5.51
N GLU A 66 3.73 -12.14 5.71
CA GLU A 66 5.17 -12.04 5.84
C GLU A 66 5.82 -11.60 4.52
N PRO A 67 6.95 -10.87 4.60
CA PRO A 67 7.61 -10.36 3.38
C PRO A 67 7.93 -11.43 2.34
N GLU A 68 8.37 -12.60 2.77
CA GLU A 68 8.71 -13.68 1.84
C GLU A 68 7.51 -14.14 1.04
N GLU A 69 6.35 -14.18 1.66
CA GLU A 69 5.12 -14.57 0.98
C GLU A 69 4.63 -13.47 0.06
N LEU A 70 4.77 -12.21 0.48
CA LEU A 70 4.41 -11.07 -0.38
C LEU A 70 5.20 -11.09 -1.67
N MET A 71 6.49 -11.43 -1.58
CA MET A 71 7.37 -11.45 -2.75
C MET A 71 7.07 -12.56 -3.74
N GLN A 72 6.22 -13.51 -3.38
CA GLN A 72 5.77 -14.53 -4.31
C GLN A 72 4.80 -14.00 -5.34
N VAL A 73 4.19 -12.85 -5.08
CA VAL A 73 3.30 -12.21 -6.03
C VAL A 73 4.13 -11.43 -7.05
N GLU A 74 3.88 -11.67 -8.33
CA GLU A 74 4.60 -10.99 -9.40
C GLU A 74 4.44 -9.47 -9.28
N GLY A 75 5.58 -8.79 -9.32
CA GLY A 75 5.62 -7.34 -9.20
C GLY A 75 5.99 -6.84 -7.81
N VAL A 76 6.02 -7.73 -6.81
CA VAL A 76 6.39 -7.36 -5.44
C VAL A 76 7.86 -7.67 -5.22
N GLY A 77 8.67 -6.62 -5.11
CA GLY A 77 10.08 -6.76 -4.78
C GLY A 77 10.34 -6.56 -3.29
N PRO A 78 11.63 -6.64 -2.90
CA PRO A 78 11.99 -6.50 -1.48
C PRO A 78 11.58 -5.17 -0.87
N LYS A 79 11.66 -4.08 -1.63
CA LYS A 79 11.29 -2.75 -1.12
C LYS A 79 9.80 -2.66 -0.81
N SER A 80 8.97 -3.17 -1.71
CA SER A 80 7.52 -3.15 -1.52
C SER A 80 7.11 -4.04 -0.36
N ALA A 81 7.69 -5.23 -0.28
CA ALA A 81 7.42 -6.16 0.83
C ALA A 81 7.80 -5.54 2.16
N ARG A 82 8.97 -4.88 2.21
CA ARG A 82 9.44 -4.23 3.44
C ARG A 82 8.54 -3.06 3.83
N LEU A 83 8.07 -2.28 2.85
CA LEU A 83 7.19 -1.17 3.14
C LEU A 83 5.89 -1.65 3.78
N ILE A 84 5.26 -2.67 3.18
CA ILE A 84 4.01 -3.22 3.70
C ILE A 84 4.21 -3.75 5.11
N SER A 85 5.29 -4.49 5.33
CA SER A 85 5.62 -5.04 6.63
C SER A 85 5.87 -3.93 7.66
N THR A 86 6.53 -2.85 7.24
CA THR A 86 6.84 -1.73 8.11
C THR A 86 5.57 -0.98 8.52
N VAL A 87 4.62 -0.84 7.62
CA VAL A 87 3.34 -0.20 7.95
C VAL A 87 2.67 -0.94 9.11
N MET A 88 2.65 -2.27 9.04
CA MET A 88 2.04 -3.07 10.08
C MET A 88 2.84 -3.00 11.39
N ALA A 89 4.16 -3.01 11.29
CA ALA A 89 5.02 -2.86 12.45
C ALA A 89 4.82 -1.51 13.14
N CYS A 90 4.68 -0.45 12.37
CA CYS A 90 4.40 0.89 12.93
C CYS A 90 3.05 0.93 13.62
N SER A 91 2.05 0.26 13.06
CA SER A 91 0.72 0.20 13.67
C SER A 91 0.77 -0.50 15.03
N ARG A 92 1.47 -1.62 15.09
CA ARG A 92 1.63 -2.35 16.35
C ARG A 92 2.39 -1.54 17.39
N TYR A 93 3.45 -0.89 16.96
CA TYR A 93 4.26 -0.04 17.84
C TYR A 93 3.42 1.10 18.40
N TYR A 94 2.68 1.77 17.52
CA TYR A 94 1.79 2.86 17.95
C TYR A 94 0.80 2.39 19.01
N LEU A 95 0.15 1.24 18.76
CA LEU A 95 -0.82 0.71 19.71
C LEU A 95 -0.19 0.35 21.04
N SER A 96 1.03 -0.16 21.03
CA SER A 96 1.74 -0.49 22.26
C SER A 96 2.05 0.76 23.08
N LEU A 97 2.35 1.86 22.43
CA LEU A 97 2.65 3.10 23.13
C LEU A 97 1.41 3.72 23.77
N ILE A 98 0.27 3.71 23.08
CA ILE A 98 -0.95 4.28 23.67
C ILE A 98 -1.50 3.41 24.79
N HIS A 99 -1.26 2.11 24.76
CA HIS A 99 -1.63 1.23 25.87
C HIS A 99 -0.81 1.52 27.13
N ILE A 100 0.46 1.84 26.93
CA ILE A 100 1.36 2.13 28.06
C ILE A 100 0.96 3.41 28.76
N SER A 101 0.39 4.37 28.03
CA SER A 101 0.03 5.67 28.61
C SER A 101 -1.26 5.64 29.44
N GLU A 102 -1.95 4.53 29.45
CA GLU A 102 -3.11 4.34 30.30
C GLU A 102 -2.71 3.80 31.66
#